data_7e0ffd262b20375e96aebef98d6e9bbc
#
_entry.id   7e0ffd262b20375e96aebef98d6e9bbc
#
_cell.length_a   1.000
_cell.length_b   1.000
_cell.length_c   1.000
_cell.angle_alpha   90.00
_cell.angle_beta   90.00
_cell.angle_gamma   90.00
#
_symmetry.space_group_name_H-M   'P 1'
#
loop_
_entity.id
_entity.type
_entity.pdbx_description
1 polymer ?
#
loop_
_entity_poly.entity_id
_entity_poly.type
_entity_poly.pdbx_seq_one_letter_code
_entity_poly.pdbx_strand_id
1 'polypeptide(L)'
;MTRHHHGLPALAVAGSAVLWGLWWLPLRWLAAGALPGDWSSLAIYGAATLVLLPVAWLRRRHLRAGGKPLLLIGLSFGAVLTFWNHGVLVGEVVRVVLLFYLAPVWATGFAWLLLAERPGARRLVSILMGLGGAAVVLGFEGGFPLPRSEGDWFGLVSGLLFAVTLTLTRRAPQVGGLETSFVSLAGGAVIALGFVLFLPGQVLLPAGLAEALPPAALVAALWLLPQTWLVFWGAARLDPGRVSIILLIEVVTAAASAAVLTGEPFGLRETAGCALILGAGLLEGFAALRRPAPAV
;
A
#
# COMPACT_ATOMS: atom_id res chain seq x y z
N MET A 1 -12.30 10.00 -30.96
CA MET A 1 -13.28 9.64 -29.89
C MET A 1 -12.75 8.45 -29.11
N THR A 2 -11.89 8.67 -28.12
CA THR A 2 -11.37 7.62 -27.23
C THR A 2 -12.28 7.55 -26.02
N ARG A 3 -13.16 6.55 -25.96
CA ARG A 3 -13.80 6.14 -24.70
C ARG A 3 -12.66 5.77 -23.74
N HIS A 4 -12.27 6.70 -22.88
CA HIS A 4 -11.38 6.39 -21.78
C HIS A 4 -12.08 5.33 -20.91
N HIS A 5 -11.61 4.11 -21.02
CA HIS A 5 -12.08 2.98 -20.23
C HIS A 5 -11.71 3.25 -18.76
N HIS A 6 -12.62 3.91 -18.03
CA HIS A 6 -12.47 4.15 -16.58
C HIS A 6 -12.29 2.84 -15.76
N GLY A 7 -12.53 1.69 -16.37
CA GLY A 7 -12.27 0.38 -15.78
C GLY A 7 -10.78 0.03 -15.65
N LEU A 8 -9.91 0.46 -16.58
CA LEU A 8 -8.49 0.10 -16.54
C LEU A 8 -7.76 0.60 -15.28
N PRO A 9 -7.93 1.87 -14.82
CA PRO A 9 -7.31 2.30 -13.58
C PRO A 9 -7.79 1.52 -12.36
N ALA A 10 -9.09 1.18 -12.29
CA ALA A 10 -9.63 0.38 -11.20
C ALA A 10 -9.08 -1.06 -11.23
N LEU A 11 -8.96 -1.67 -12.40
CA LEU A 11 -8.34 -2.99 -12.57
C LEU A 11 -6.85 -2.97 -12.21
N ALA A 12 -6.13 -1.91 -12.54
CA ALA A 12 -4.73 -1.77 -12.16
C ALA A 12 -4.57 -1.71 -10.62
N VAL A 13 -5.42 -0.93 -9.94
CA VAL A 13 -5.43 -0.87 -8.47
C VAL A 13 -5.83 -2.21 -7.87
N ALA A 14 -6.84 -2.90 -8.43
CA ALA A 14 -7.24 -4.23 -7.96
C ALA A 14 -6.12 -5.26 -8.17
N GLY A 15 -5.41 -5.22 -9.31
CA GLY A 15 -4.24 -6.06 -9.56
C GLY A 15 -3.11 -5.78 -8.57
N SER A 16 -2.86 -4.51 -8.23
CA SER A 16 -1.95 -4.14 -7.17
C SER A 16 -2.38 -4.72 -5.82
N ALA A 17 -3.68 -4.63 -5.49
CA ALA A 17 -4.23 -5.18 -4.25
C ALA A 17 -4.02 -6.71 -4.14
N VAL A 18 -4.21 -7.44 -5.24
CA VAL A 18 -3.92 -8.87 -5.28
C VAL A 18 -2.43 -9.15 -4.99
N LEU A 19 -1.52 -8.39 -5.61
CA LEU A 19 -0.09 -8.54 -5.35
C LEU A 19 0.28 -8.18 -3.90
N TRP A 20 -0.36 -7.17 -3.30
CA TRP A 20 -0.19 -6.83 -1.89
C TRP A 20 -0.73 -7.94 -0.97
N GLY A 21 -1.89 -8.49 -1.27
CA GLY A 21 -2.46 -9.61 -0.51
C GLY A 21 -1.62 -10.89 -0.55
N LEU A 22 -0.85 -11.09 -1.63
CA LEU A 22 0.10 -12.20 -1.76
C LEU A 22 1.51 -11.85 -1.25
N TRP A 23 1.73 -10.64 -0.72
CA TRP A 23 3.05 -10.16 -0.30
C TRP A 23 3.69 -11.01 0.80
N TRP A 24 2.91 -11.71 1.60
CA TRP A 24 3.42 -12.61 2.61
C TRP A 24 4.22 -13.80 2.03
N LEU A 25 3.97 -14.20 0.77
CA LEU A 25 4.70 -15.28 0.11
C LEU A 25 6.19 -14.94 -0.10
N PRO A 26 6.54 -13.86 -0.83
CA PRO A 26 7.93 -13.46 -0.97
C PRO A 26 8.57 -13.06 0.36
N LEU A 27 7.81 -12.50 1.32
CA LEU A 27 8.35 -12.21 2.65
C LEU A 27 8.75 -13.47 3.41
N ARG A 28 7.91 -14.52 3.43
CA ARG A 28 8.28 -15.82 4.05
C ARG A 28 9.49 -16.44 3.37
N TRP A 29 9.56 -16.36 2.06
CA TRP A 29 10.72 -16.85 1.32
C TRP A 29 12.00 -16.09 1.68
N LEU A 30 11.95 -14.76 1.81
CA LEU A 30 13.10 -13.95 2.23
C LEU A 30 13.44 -14.15 3.72
N ALA A 31 12.44 -14.32 4.59
CA ALA A 31 12.65 -14.53 6.02
C ALA A 31 13.40 -15.83 6.32
N ALA A 32 13.36 -16.82 5.43
CA ALA A 32 14.19 -18.02 5.51
C ALA A 32 15.71 -17.68 5.44
N GLY A 33 16.08 -16.50 4.93
CA GLY A 33 17.44 -15.97 4.89
C GLY A 33 17.87 -15.08 6.06
N ALA A 34 16.98 -14.89 7.07
CA ALA A 34 17.27 -14.30 8.39
C ALA A 34 17.88 -12.88 8.42
N LEU A 35 17.25 -11.90 7.78
CA LEU A 35 17.56 -10.49 8.06
C LEU A 35 16.75 -10.00 9.27
N PRO A 36 17.39 -9.59 10.38
CA PRO A 36 16.68 -9.15 11.56
C PRO A 36 16.07 -7.74 11.40
N GLY A 37 14.88 -7.53 11.97
CA GLY A 37 14.26 -6.22 12.12
C GLY A 37 14.10 -5.44 10.82
N ASP A 38 14.40 -4.15 10.86
CA ASP A 38 14.26 -3.22 9.74
C ASP A 38 15.25 -3.44 8.60
N TRP A 39 16.25 -4.32 8.78
CA TRP A 39 17.17 -4.71 7.71
C TRP A 39 16.48 -5.38 6.53
N SER A 40 15.40 -6.13 6.76
CA SER A 40 14.58 -6.70 5.67
C SER A 40 13.96 -5.60 4.80
N SER A 41 13.43 -4.56 5.42
CA SER A 41 12.88 -3.38 4.73
C SER A 41 13.95 -2.66 3.93
N LEU A 42 15.12 -2.39 4.56
CA LEU A 42 16.25 -1.72 3.91
C LEU A 42 16.76 -2.54 2.71
N ALA A 43 16.90 -3.86 2.85
CA ALA A 43 17.39 -4.73 1.78
C ALA A 43 16.42 -4.74 0.58
N ILE A 44 15.11 -4.89 0.83
CA ILE A 44 14.10 -4.94 -0.25
C ILE A 44 13.98 -3.58 -0.95
N TYR A 45 13.86 -2.47 -0.19
CA TYR A 45 13.69 -1.14 -0.79
C TYR A 45 14.98 -0.65 -1.44
N GLY A 46 16.14 -0.95 -0.84
CA GLY A 46 17.44 -0.68 -1.41
C GLY A 46 17.65 -1.45 -2.72
N ALA A 47 17.37 -2.76 -2.72
CA ALA A 47 17.44 -3.57 -3.93
C ALA A 47 16.49 -3.07 -5.03
N ALA A 48 15.23 -2.73 -4.67
CA ALA A 48 14.27 -2.15 -5.62
C ALA A 48 14.78 -0.84 -6.21
N THR A 49 15.37 0.02 -5.38
CA THR A 49 15.98 1.29 -5.83
C THR A 49 17.12 1.04 -6.81
N LEU A 50 18.01 0.08 -6.51
CA LEU A 50 19.12 -0.28 -7.39
C LEU A 50 18.63 -0.88 -8.72
N VAL A 51 17.61 -1.75 -8.69
CA VAL A 51 16.99 -2.32 -9.90
C VAL A 51 16.41 -1.23 -10.79
N LEU A 52 15.77 -0.21 -10.19
CA LEU A 52 15.21 0.93 -10.94
C LEU A 52 16.25 1.98 -11.35
N LEU A 53 17.46 1.96 -10.80
CA LEU A 53 18.46 3.00 -11.03
C LEU A 53 18.78 3.24 -12.51
N PRO A 54 18.96 2.21 -13.38
CA PRO A 54 19.18 2.41 -14.81
C PRO A 54 17.99 3.14 -15.48
N VAL A 55 16.76 2.74 -15.13
CA VAL A 55 15.53 3.37 -15.65
C VAL A 55 15.43 4.81 -15.18
N ALA A 56 15.71 5.06 -13.90
CA ALA A 56 15.72 6.40 -13.31
C ALA A 56 16.76 7.30 -13.99
N TRP A 57 17.95 6.77 -14.30
CA TRP A 57 18.98 7.50 -15.06
C TRP A 57 18.52 7.87 -16.47
N LEU A 58 17.93 6.94 -17.21
CA LEU A 58 17.39 7.20 -18.52
C LEU A 58 16.24 8.23 -18.47
N ARG A 59 15.45 8.19 -17.40
CA ARG A 59 14.31 9.08 -17.18
C ARG A 59 14.62 10.29 -16.30
N ARG A 60 15.88 10.64 -16.07
CA ARG A 60 16.29 11.74 -15.17
C ARG A 60 15.66 13.10 -15.48
N ARG A 61 15.31 13.35 -16.74
CA ARG A 61 14.58 14.58 -17.14
C ARG A 61 13.18 14.60 -16.55
N HIS A 62 12.47 13.46 -16.57
CA HIS A 62 11.13 13.31 -15.97
C HIS A 62 11.19 13.39 -14.44
N LEU A 63 12.21 12.79 -13.84
CA LEU A 63 12.43 12.90 -12.38
C LEU A 63 12.63 14.36 -11.96
N ARG A 64 13.44 15.12 -12.69
CA ARG A 64 13.64 16.55 -12.43
C ARG A 64 12.37 17.38 -12.67
N ALA A 65 11.62 17.05 -13.75
CA ALA A 65 10.36 17.72 -14.06
C ALA A 65 9.26 17.43 -13.02
N GLY A 66 9.30 16.27 -12.34
CA GLY A 66 8.38 15.93 -11.25
C GLY A 66 8.50 16.81 -10.02
N GLY A 67 9.70 17.40 -9.78
CA GLY A 67 9.94 18.43 -8.76
C GLY A 67 9.43 18.08 -7.37
N LYS A 68 8.95 19.12 -6.64
CA LYS A 68 8.43 18.97 -5.27
C LYS A 68 7.27 17.98 -5.14
N PRO A 69 6.27 17.93 -6.05
CA PRO A 69 5.20 16.94 -5.96
C PRO A 69 5.71 15.49 -5.95
N LEU A 70 6.64 15.16 -6.85
CA LEU A 70 7.24 13.83 -6.90
C LEU A 70 7.97 13.47 -5.59
N LEU A 71 8.74 14.41 -5.02
CA LEU A 71 9.43 14.18 -3.75
C LEU A 71 8.45 13.97 -2.60
N LEU A 72 7.39 14.79 -2.52
CA LEU A 72 6.39 14.66 -1.45
C LEU A 72 5.63 13.31 -1.55
N ILE A 73 5.22 12.92 -2.76
CA ILE A 73 4.56 11.62 -2.99
C ILE A 73 5.53 10.49 -2.62
N GLY A 74 6.77 10.56 -3.12
CA GLY A 74 7.75 9.52 -2.90
C GLY A 74 8.14 9.36 -1.43
N LEU A 75 8.43 10.45 -0.74
CA LEU A 75 8.79 10.40 0.68
C LEU A 75 7.61 9.96 1.56
N SER A 76 6.39 10.44 1.27
CA SER A 76 5.21 10.01 2.03
C SER A 76 4.96 8.51 1.86
N PHE A 77 5.07 7.96 0.64
CA PHE A 77 4.89 6.52 0.43
C PHE A 77 6.07 5.69 0.96
N GLY A 78 7.28 6.18 0.85
CA GLY A 78 8.45 5.57 1.48
C GLY A 78 8.28 5.44 3.00
N ALA A 79 7.75 6.49 3.64
CA ALA A 79 7.39 6.46 5.05
C ALA A 79 6.24 5.47 5.35
N VAL A 80 5.21 5.41 4.48
CA VAL A 80 4.14 4.40 4.59
C VAL A 80 4.72 3.00 4.68
N LEU A 81 5.56 2.64 3.73
CA LEU A 81 6.14 1.30 3.63
C LEU A 81 6.99 0.96 4.88
N THR A 82 7.84 1.88 5.29
CA THR A 82 8.75 1.65 6.41
C THR A 82 8.00 1.64 7.75
N PHE A 83 7.07 2.57 7.96
CA PHE A 83 6.30 2.64 9.20
C PHE A 83 5.37 1.43 9.36
N TRP A 84 4.72 1.01 8.26
CA TRP A 84 3.90 -0.19 8.29
C TRP A 84 4.71 -1.44 8.66
N ASN A 85 5.85 -1.65 7.98
CA ASN A 85 6.72 -2.79 8.28
C ASN A 85 7.23 -2.76 9.72
N HIS A 86 7.74 -1.61 10.17
CA HIS A 86 8.22 -1.47 11.55
C HIS A 86 7.08 -1.70 12.56
N GLY A 87 5.90 -1.13 12.31
CA GLY A 87 4.72 -1.34 13.16
C GLY A 87 4.38 -2.82 13.33
N VAL A 88 4.43 -3.60 12.25
CA VAL A 88 4.20 -5.06 12.27
C VAL A 88 5.30 -5.81 13.03
N LEU A 89 6.54 -5.30 13.01
CA LEU A 89 7.65 -5.92 13.74
C LEU A 89 7.56 -5.72 15.27
N VAL A 90 7.05 -4.56 15.72
CA VAL A 90 7.04 -4.21 17.16
C VAL A 90 5.66 -4.27 17.80
N GLY A 91 4.59 -4.47 17.04
CA GLY A 91 3.20 -4.50 17.50
C GLY A 91 2.44 -5.78 17.17
N GLU A 92 1.19 -5.83 17.59
CA GLU A 92 0.26 -6.88 17.19
C GLU A 92 -0.17 -6.67 15.73
N VAL A 93 0.18 -7.61 14.84
CA VAL A 93 -0.05 -7.50 13.39
C VAL A 93 -1.49 -7.12 13.06
N VAL A 94 -2.47 -7.79 13.67
CA VAL A 94 -3.91 -7.53 13.43
C VAL A 94 -4.28 -6.09 13.75
N ARG A 95 -3.79 -5.55 14.86
CA ARG A 95 -4.10 -4.18 15.29
C ARG A 95 -3.44 -3.14 14.40
N VAL A 96 -2.16 -3.34 14.05
CA VAL A 96 -1.41 -2.49 13.12
C VAL A 96 -2.12 -2.41 11.77
N VAL A 97 -2.52 -3.56 11.23
CA VAL A 97 -3.22 -3.67 9.96
C VAL A 97 -4.61 -3.02 10.01
N LEU A 98 -5.40 -3.24 11.08
CA LEU A 98 -6.71 -2.59 11.25
C LEU A 98 -6.60 -1.07 11.33
N LEU A 99 -5.59 -0.56 12.06
CA LEU A 99 -5.37 0.89 12.16
C LEU A 99 -4.90 1.49 10.83
N PHE A 100 -4.06 0.79 10.08
CA PHE A 100 -3.71 1.17 8.72
C PHE A 100 -4.94 1.24 7.80
N TYR A 101 -5.87 0.29 7.92
CA TYR A 101 -7.10 0.27 7.11
C TYR A 101 -8.11 1.37 7.43
N LEU A 102 -7.84 2.26 8.37
CA LEU A 102 -8.55 3.54 8.45
C LEU A 102 -8.21 4.49 7.29
N ALA A 103 -7.23 4.15 6.45
CA ALA A 103 -6.84 4.92 5.26
C ALA A 103 -8.02 5.33 4.34
N PRO A 104 -9.06 4.52 4.06
CA PRO A 104 -10.22 4.97 3.28
C PRO A 104 -10.98 6.15 3.89
N VAL A 105 -11.04 6.24 5.23
CA VAL A 105 -11.68 7.36 5.94
C VAL A 105 -10.86 8.63 5.71
N TRP A 106 -9.54 8.56 5.99
CA TRP A 106 -8.61 9.68 5.79
C TRP A 106 -8.56 10.12 4.33
N ALA A 107 -8.43 9.17 3.39
CA ALA A 107 -8.38 9.47 1.96
C ALA A 107 -9.66 10.14 1.45
N THR A 108 -10.82 9.72 1.93
CA THR A 108 -12.10 10.35 1.60
C THR A 108 -12.18 11.75 2.20
N GLY A 109 -11.73 11.93 3.45
CA GLY A 109 -11.66 13.23 4.11
C GLY A 109 -10.74 14.20 3.35
N PHE A 110 -9.55 13.77 2.98
CA PHE A 110 -8.60 14.60 2.21
C PHE A 110 -9.09 14.88 0.78
N ALA A 111 -9.74 13.91 0.13
CA ALA A 111 -10.37 14.15 -1.18
C ALA A 111 -11.44 15.23 -1.08
N TRP A 112 -12.25 15.21 -0.03
CA TRP A 112 -13.26 16.26 0.20
C TRP A 112 -12.63 17.61 0.49
N LEU A 113 -11.71 17.68 1.45
CA LEU A 113 -11.11 18.94 1.92
C LEU A 113 -10.18 19.58 0.88
N LEU A 114 -9.37 18.75 0.19
CA LEU A 114 -8.28 19.24 -0.66
C LEU A 114 -8.58 19.17 -2.15
N LEU A 115 -9.50 18.31 -2.58
CA LEU A 115 -9.89 18.13 -3.99
C LEU A 115 -11.33 18.56 -4.27
N ALA A 116 -12.07 19.01 -3.25
CA ALA A 116 -13.51 19.32 -3.33
C ALA A 116 -14.39 18.14 -3.82
N GLU A 117 -13.91 16.91 -3.69
CA GLU A 117 -14.60 15.68 -4.09
C GLU A 117 -15.52 15.21 -2.95
N ARG A 118 -16.75 15.74 -2.90
CA ARG A 118 -17.72 15.42 -1.83
C ARG A 118 -18.11 13.94 -1.82
N PRO A 119 -17.98 13.23 -0.67
CA PRO A 119 -18.43 11.85 -0.55
C PRO A 119 -19.96 11.77 -0.58
N GLY A 120 -20.51 10.95 -1.46
CA GLY A 120 -21.93 10.61 -1.44
C GLY A 120 -22.24 9.44 -0.50
N ALA A 121 -23.52 9.19 -0.21
CA ALA A 121 -23.96 8.10 0.66
C ALA A 121 -23.37 6.74 0.26
N ARG A 122 -23.29 6.46 -1.05
CA ARG A 122 -22.65 5.23 -1.55
C ARG A 122 -21.22 5.08 -1.07
N ARG A 123 -20.40 6.15 -1.09
CA ARG A 123 -19.00 6.11 -0.59
C ARG A 123 -18.97 5.77 0.89
N LEU A 124 -19.86 6.33 1.69
CA LEU A 124 -19.95 6.02 3.11
C LEU A 124 -20.32 4.55 3.34
N VAL A 125 -21.29 4.03 2.57
CA VAL A 125 -21.64 2.60 2.62
C VAL A 125 -20.45 1.72 2.23
N SER A 126 -19.72 2.05 1.14
CA SER A 126 -18.52 1.30 0.74
C SER A 126 -17.44 1.31 1.81
N ILE A 127 -17.21 2.43 2.49
CA ILE A 127 -16.25 2.52 3.60
C ILE A 127 -16.71 1.61 4.75
N LEU A 128 -17.96 1.68 5.17
CA LEU A 128 -18.49 0.86 6.25
C LEU A 128 -18.43 -0.64 5.92
N MET A 129 -18.78 -1.02 4.69
CA MET A 129 -18.67 -2.41 4.24
C MET A 129 -17.20 -2.89 4.21
N GLY A 130 -16.30 -2.07 3.65
CA GLY A 130 -14.88 -2.42 3.54
C GLY A 130 -14.20 -2.56 4.90
N LEU A 131 -14.36 -1.56 5.78
CA LEU A 131 -13.80 -1.59 7.13
C LEU A 131 -14.44 -2.66 8.00
N GLY A 132 -15.77 -2.81 7.94
CA GLY A 132 -16.49 -3.86 8.66
C GLY A 132 -16.06 -5.25 8.20
N GLY A 133 -15.93 -5.46 6.89
CA GLY A 133 -15.43 -6.70 6.31
C GLY A 133 -13.99 -7.02 6.75
N ALA A 134 -13.09 -6.04 6.70
CA ALA A 134 -11.71 -6.21 7.17
C ALA A 134 -11.66 -6.56 8.67
N ALA A 135 -12.44 -5.87 9.50
CA ALA A 135 -12.55 -6.17 10.94
C ALA A 135 -13.07 -7.59 11.19
N VAL A 136 -14.04 -8.06 10.41
CA VAL A 136 -14.57 -9.44 10.50
C VAL A 136 -13.52 -10.46 10.10
N VAL A 137 -12.81 -10.29 8.98
CA VAL A 137 -11.76 -11.22 8.53
C VAL A 137 -10.62 -11.30 9.53
N LEU A 138 -10.13 -10.14 9.98
CA LEU A 138 -8.97 -10.05 10.88
C LEU A 138 -9.28 -10.45 12.33
N GLY A 139 -10.55 -10.65 12.66
CA GLY A 139 -10.94 -11.09 14.00
C GLY A 139 -10.82 -9.99 15.05
N PHE A 140 -11.80 -9.13 15.11
CA PHE A 140 -11.84 -8.01 16.05
C PHE A 140 -12.24 -8.45 17.47
N GLU A 141 -11.29 -8.85 18.29
CA GLU A 141 -11.56 -9.37 19.65
C GLU A 141 -11.37 -8.32 20.78
N GLY A 142 -11.02 -7.08 20.48
CA GLY A 142 -10.52 -6.17 21.53
C GLY A 142 -11.20 -4.82 21.69
N GLY A 143 -12.41 -4.58 21.17
CA GLY A 143 -13.08 -3.26 21.24
C GLY A 143 -12.52 -2.28 20.19
N PHE A 144 -12.93 -1.01 20.23
CA PHE A 144 -12.55 -0.02 19.21
C PHE A 144 -11.02 0.13 19.07
N PRO A 145 -10.44 0.13 17.85
CA PRO A 145 -8.99 0.11 17.63
C PRO A 145 -8.35 1.47 17.93
N LEU A 146 -8.25 1.81 19.21
CA LEU A 146 -7.42 2.94 19.64
C LEU A 146 -5.97 2.47 19.77
N PRO A 147 -4.99 3.28 19.34
CA PRO A 147 -3.58 2.97 19.51
C PRO A 147 -3.20 2.80 20.98
N ARG A 148 -2.57 1.68 21.34
CA ARG A 148 -2.14 1.33 22.71
C ARG A 148 -0.66 1.01 22.79
N SER A 149 -0.05 0.65 21.67
CA SER A 149 1.36 0.29 21.55
C SER A 149 2.07 1.17 20.53
N GLU A 150 3.40 1.14 20.54
CA GLU A 150 4.23 1.79 19.52
C GLU A 150 3.85 1.31 18.11
N GLY A 151 3.71 0.01 17.89
CA GLY A 151 3.30 -0.56 16.62
C GLY A 151 1.94 -0.07 16.14
N ASP A 152 0.98 0.12 17.05
CA ASP A 152 -0.34 0.68 16.73
C ASP A 152 -0.23 2.10 16.17
N TRP A 153 0.62 2.95 16.75
CA TRP A 153 0.85 4.31 16.25
C TRP A 153 1.51 4.30 14.88
N PHE A 154 2.48 3.41 14.64
CA PHE A 154 3.09 3.25 13.32
C PHE A 154 2.05 2.80 12.28
N GLY A 155 1.16 1.88 12.61
CA GLY A 155 0.07 1.46 11.74
C GLY A 155 -0.89 2.61 11.39
N LEU A 156 -1.35 3.36 12.39
CA LEU A 156 -2.25 4.49 12.21
C LEU A 156 -1.62 5.61 11.36
N VAL A 157 -0.39 6.00 11.69
CA VAL A 157 0.34 7.06 10.96
C VAL A 157 0.65 6.62 9.54
N SER A 158 0.99 5.34 9.32
CA SER A 158 1.17 4.77 8.00
C SER A 158 -0.10 4.88 7.16
N GLY A 159 -1.28 4.53 7.69
CA GLY A 159 -2.58 4.70 7.03
C GLY A 159 -2.91 6.15 6.68
N LEU A 160 -2.61 7.08 7.58
CA LEU A 160 -2.78 8.51 7.35
C LEU A 160 -1.85 9.01 6.23
N LEU A 161 -0.56 8.66 6.27
CA LEU A 161 0.41 9.00 5.23
C LEU A 161 0.04 8.39 3.88
N PHE A 162 -0.55 7.19 3.87
CA PHE A 162 -1.05 6.58 2.65
C PHE A 162 -2.18 7.40 2.02
N ALA A 163 -3.12 7.86 2.82
CA ALA A 163 -4.17 8.77 2.36
C ALA A 163 -3.61 10.09 1.80
N VAL A 164 -2.58 10.65 2.44
CA VAL A 164 -1.85 11.83 1.93
C VAL A 164 -1.21 11.50 0.57
N THR A 165 -0.51 10.37 0.47
CA THR A 165 0.13 9.92 -0.77
C THR A 165 -0.85 9.81 -1.93
N LEU A 166 -2.00 9.16 -1.72
CA LEU A 166 -3.05 9.02 -2.73
C LEU A 166 -3.59 10.39 -3.18
N THR A 167 -3.82 11.30 -2.22
CA THR A 167 -4.31 12.65 -2.49
C THR A 167 -3.30 13.48 -3.29
N LEU A 168 -2.03 13.43 -2.93
CA LEU A 168 -0.95 14.10 -3.65
C LEU A 168 -0.79 13.53 -5.07
N THR A 169 -0.85 12.21 -5.21
CA THR A 169 -0.78 11.54 -6.52
C THR A 169 -1.93 11.98 -7.43
N ARG A 170 -3.14 12.11 -6.89
CA ARG A 170 -4.30 12.61 -7.63
C ARG A 170 -4.15 14.06 -8.05
N ARG A 171 -3.49 14.90 -7.22
CA ARG A 171 -3.21 16.33 -7.53
C ARG A 171 -2.12 16.52 -8.58
N ALA A 172 -1.26 15.53 -8.76
CA ALA A 172 -0.11 15.61 -9.66
C ALA A 172 -0.13 14.47 -10.70
N PRO A 173 -1.20 14.33 -11.52
CA PRO A 173 -1.36 13.23 -12.47
C PRO A 173 -0.31 13.20 -13.58
N GLN A 174 0.39 14.32 -13.79
CA GLN A 174 1.53 14.44 -14.72
C GLN A 174 2.79 13.74 -14.24
N VAL A 175 2.87 13.41 -12.94
CA VAL A 175 4.00 12.66 -12.37
C VAL A 175 3.87 11.20 -12.77
N GLY A 176 4.88 10.64 -13.39
CA GLY A 176 4.87 9.26 -13.90
C GLY A 176 4.91 8.23 -12.76
N GLY A 177 4.20 7.10 -12.94
CA GLY A 177 4.17 6.03 -11.94
C GLY A 177 5.55 5.39 -11.70
N LEU A 178 6.41 5.30 -12.72
CA LEU A 178 7.77 4.77 -12.57
C LEU A 178 8.66 5.71 -11.75
N GLU A 179 8.57 7.01 -12.01
CA GLU A 179 9.29 8.04 -11.24
C GLU A 179 8.83 8.03 -9.78
N THR A 180 7.52 7.92 -9.57
CA THR A 180 6.94 7.84 -8.23
C THR A 180 7.41 6.58 -7.51
N SER A 181 7.38 5.41 -8.16
CA SER A 181 7.87 4.16 -7.58
C SER A 181 9.35 4.27 -7.19
N PHE A 182 10.20 4.82 -8.08
CA PHE A 182 11.62 5.00 -7.77
C PHE A 182 11.84 5.88 -6.55
N VAL A 183 11.24 7.09 -6.51
CA VAL A 183 11.43 8.02 -5.38
C VAL A 183 10.83 7.46 -4.09
N SER A 184 9.71 6.72 -4.17
CA SER A 184 9.09 6.07 -3.01
C SER A 184 9.99 4.98 -2.41
N LEU A 185 10.55 4.13 -3.24
CA LEU A 185 11.40 3.03 -2.77
C LEU A 185 12.76 3.56 -2.27
N ALA A 186 13.33 4.56 -2.96
CA ALA A 186 14.52 5.26 -2.47
C ALA A 186 14.26 5.98 -1.14
N GLY A 187 13.12 6.67 -1.01
CA GLY A 187 12.71 7.30 0.24
C GLY A 187 12.48 6.27 1.35
N GLY A 188 11.84 5.15 1.05
CA GLY A 188 11.68 4.03 1.98
C GLY A 188 13.02 3.45 2.45
N ALA A 189 13.96 3.25 1.51
CA ALA A 189 15.31 2.78 1.85
C ALA A 189 16.05 3.76 2.78
N VAL A 190 15.95 5.08 2.52
CA VAL A 190 16.56 6.11 3.38
C VAL A 190 15.95 6.11 4.78
N ILE A 191 14.62 6.00 4.89
CA ILE A 191 13.93 5.97 6.18
C ILE A 191 14.25 4.67 6.92
N ALA A 192 14.25 3.52 6.22
CA ALA A 192 14.63 2.23 6.80
C ALA A 192 16.10 2.22 7.27
N LEU A 193 17.00 2.87 6.54
CA LEU A 193 18.37 3.08 6.99
C LEU A 193 18.41 3.92 8.27
N GLY A 194 17.59 4.97 8.34
CA GLY A 194 17.45 5.76 9.58
C GLY A 194 16.98 4.89 10.76
N PHE A 195 16.02 3.99 10.54
CA PHE A 195 15.55 3.07 11.58
C PHE A 195 16.65 2.11 12.04
N VAL A 196 17.38 1.52 11.10
CA VAL A 196 18.52 0.64 11.40
C VAL A 196 19.63 1.35 12.19
N LEU A 197 19.89 2.63 11.89
CA LEU A 197 20.98 3.37 12.53
C LEU A 197 20.60 3.99 13.89
N PHE A 198 19.34 4.37 14.08
CA PHE A 198 18.94 5.20 15.21
C PHE A 198 17.94 4.56 16.17
N LEU A 199 17.23 3.48 15.75
CA LEU A 199 16.35 2.77 16.68
C LEU A 199 17.12 1.80 17.57
N PRO A 200 16.71 1.67 18.85
CA PRO A 200 17.34 0.73 19.79
C PRO A 200 17.19 -0.73 19.34
N GLY A 201 18.17 -1.57 19.70
CA GLY A 201 18.12 -3.02 19.46
C GLY A 201 18.42 -3.49 18.05
N GLN A 202 18.80 -2.60 17.14
CA GLN A 202 19.20 -2.98 15.78
C GLN A 202 20.66 -3.50 15.74
N VAL A 203 20.91 -4.50 14.91
CA VAL A 203 22.24 -5.02 14.64
C VAL A 203 22.93 -4.13 13.59
N LEU A 204 24.17 -3.69 13.85
CA LEU A 204 24.86 -2.76 12.93
C LEU A 204 25.11 -3.35 11.53
N LEU A 205 25.40 -4.65 11.42
CA LEU A 205 25.59 -5.33 10.14
C LEU A 205 25.24 -6.82 10.29
N PRO A 206 24.11 -7.28 9.74
CA PRO A 206 23.76 -8.70 9.77
C PRO A 206 24.72 -9.54 8.93
N ALA A 207 25.13 -10.69 9.45
CA ALA A 207 26.05 -11.60 8.74
C ALA A 207 25.48 -12.11 7.39
N GLY A 208 24.14 -12.28 7.30
CA GLY A 208 23.47 -12.78 6.09
C GLY A 208 23.07 -11.69 5.06
N LEU A 209 23.53 -10.44 5.22
CA LEU A 209 23.11 -9.34 4.33
C LEU A 209 23.47 -9.60 2.86
N ALA A 210 24.71 -10.04 2.59
CA ALA A 210 25.18 -10.27 1.22
C ALA A 210 24.39 -11.38 0.51
N GLU A 211 24.03 -12.45 1.24
CA GLU A 211 23.24 -13.57 0.73
C GLU A 211 21.76 -13.19 0.51
N ALA A 212 21.25 -12.24 1.27
CA ALA A 212 19.87 -11.77 1.15
C ALA A 212 19.65 -10.78 -0.01
N LEU A 213 20.70 -10.10 -0.51
CA LEU A 213 20.57 -9.10 -1.58
C LEU A 213 20.06 -9.67 -2.91
N PRO A 214 20.55 -10.80 -3.46
CA PRO A 214 20.04 -11.35 -4.71
C PRO A 214 18.55 -11.74 -4.63
N PRO A 215 18.09 -12.50 -3.61
CA PRO A 215 16.66 -12.80 -3.46
C PRO A 215 15.82 -11.53 -3.21
N ALA A 216 16.31 -10.55 -2.45
CA ALA A 216 15.64 -9.28 -2.28
C ALA A 216 15.48 -8.51 -3.60
N ALA A 217 16.50 -8.51 -4.46
CA ALA A 217 16.44 -7.90 -5.79
C ALA A 217 15.42 -8.60 -6.69
N LEU A 218 15.34 -9.92 -6.65
CA LEU A 218 14.36 -10.69 -7.41
C LEU A 218 12.92 -10.37 -6.95
N VAL A 219 12.66 -10.37 -5.65
CA VAL A 219 11.37 -9.98 -5.07
C VAL A 219 11.03 -8.53 -5.42
N ALA A 220 12.01 -7.63 -5.32
CA ALA A 220 11.83 -6.24 -5.70
C ALA A 220 11.40 -6.11 -7.17
N ALA A 221 12.12 -6.75 -8.10
CA ALA A 221 11.88 -6.61 -9.53
C ALA A 221 10.55 -7.25 -9.97
N LEU A 222 10.24 -8.46 -9.48
CA LEU A 222 9.11 -9.24 -9.97
C LEU A 222 7.82 -9.00 -9.19
N TRP A 223 7.90 -8.45 -7.98
CA TRP A 223 6.75 -8.28 -7.10
C TRP A 223 6.54 -6.83 -6.68
N LEU A 224 7.50 -6.23 -5.98
CA LEU A 224 7.33 -4.90 -5.40
C LEU A 224 7.18 -3.80 -6.46
N LEU A 225 7.96 -3.86 -7.55
CA LEU A 225 7.90 -2.85 -8.61
C LEU A 225 6.58 -2.90 -9.40
N PRO A 226 6.07 -4.06 -9.88
CA PRO A 226 4.77 -4.12 -10.53
C PRO A 226 3.63 -3.58 -9.66
N GLN A 227 3.57 -4.00 -8.38
CA GLN A 227 2.47 -3.58 -7.49
C GLN A 227 2.52 -2.08 -7.18
N THR A 228 3.70 -1.50 -6.95
CA THR A 228 3.83 -0.06 -6.71
C THR A 228 3.52 0.76 -7.96
N TRP A 229 3.97 0.32 -9.13
CA TRP A 229 3.65 1.00 -10.37
C TRP A 229 2.15 0.97 -10.68
N LEU A 230 1.49 -0.17 -10.50
CA LEU A 230 0.05 -0.33 -10.74
C LEU A 230 -0.78 0.59 -9.85
N VAL A 231 -0.45 0.68 -8.55
CA VAL A 231 -1.18 1.55 -7.64
C VAL A 231 -0.99 3.02 -7.99
N PHE A 232 0.23 3.47 -8.29
CA PHE A 232 0.45 4.88 -8.64
C PHE A 232 -0.16 5.25 -9.99
N TRP A 233 -0.08 4.34 -10.97
CA TRP A 233 -0.71 4.55 -12.26
C TRP A 233 -2.23 4.69 -12.14
N GLY A 234 -2.85 3.87 -11.31
CA GLY A 234 -4.28 3.93 -11.03
C GLY A 234 -4.67 5.12 -10.17
N ALA A 235 -3.92 5.40 -9.09
CA ALA A 235 -4.19 6.48 -8.15
C ALA A 235 -4.11 7.87 -8.79
N ALA A 236 -3.27 8.07 -9.80
CA ALA A 236 -3.23 9.32 -10.56
C ALA A 236 -4.54 9.60 -11.34
N ARG A 237 -5.37 8.58 -11.55
CA ARG A 237 -6.57 8.63 -12.40
C ARG A 237 -7.88 8.42 -11.66
N LEU A 238 -7.82 7.98 -10.42
CA LEU A 238 -8.97 7.69 -9.57
C LEU A 238 -9.01 8.62 -8.37
N ASP A 239 -10.18 8.74 -7.77
CA ASP A 239 -10.40 9.36 -6.47
C ASP A 239 -9.65 8.60 -5.36
N PRO A 240 -8.92 9.29 -4.46
CA PRO A 240 -8.13 8.65 -3.40
C PRO A 240 -8.94 7.71 -2.50
N GLY A 241 -10.15 8.12 -2.12
CA GLY A 241 -11.04 7.27 -1.32
C GLY A 241 -11.47 6.00 -2.06
N ARG A 242 -11.62 6.07 -3.40
CA ARG A 242 -11.92 4.89 -4.21
C ARG A 242 -10.72 3.95 -4.30
N VAL A 243 -9.54 4.49 -4.53
CA VAL A 243 -8.29 3.70 -4.58
C VAL A 243 -8.12 2.93 -3.29
N SER A 244 -8.26 3.59 -2.14
CA SER A 244 -8.07 2.96 -0.83
C SER A 244 -9.13 1.89 -0.52
N ILE A 245 -10.37 2.03 -0.99
CA ILE A 245 -11.40 0.98 -0.85
C ILE A 245 -11.11 -0.22 -1.75
N ILE A 246 -10.70 0.00 -3.00
CA ILE A 246 -10.35 -1.10 -3.90
C ILE A 246 -9.15 -1.88 -3.36
N LEU A 247 -8.19 -1.21 -2.73
CA LEU A 247 -7.02 -1.85 -2.14
C LEU A 247 -7.38 -2.80 -0.99
N LEU A 248 -8.53 -2.67 -0.33
CA LEU A 248 -8.99 -3.65 0.66
C LEU A 248 -9.15 -5.08 0.10
N ILE A 249 -9.18 -5.25 -1.24
CA ILE A 249 -9.13 -6.56 -1.89
C ILE A 249 -7.88 -7.36 -1.46
N GLU A 250 -6.82 -6.69 -1.02
CA GLU A 250 -5.61 -7.35 -0.48
C GLU A 250 -5.94 -8.24 0.72
N VAL A 251 -6.88 -7.84 1.60
CA VAL A 251 -7.30 -8.65 2.76
C VAL A 251 -7.94 -9.96 2.28
N VAL A 252 -8.81 -9.86 1.26
CA VAL A 252 -9.47 -11.05 0.68
C VAL A 252 -8.42 -11.99 0.08
N THR A 253 -7.47 -11.42 -0.66
CA THR A 253 -6.42 -12.20 -1.33
C THR A 253 -5.49 -12.83 -0.30
N ALA A 254 -5.12 -12.10 0.76
CA ALA A 254 -4.29 -12.64 1.85
C ALA A 254 -5.00 -13.81 2.55
N ALA A 255 -6.25 -13.61 2.97
CA ALA A 255 -7.03 -14.65 3.67
C ALA A 255 -7.26 -15.90 2.79
N ALA A 256 -7.66 -15.69 1.53
CA ALA A 256 -7.91 -16.80 0.61
C ALA A 256 -6.62 -17.58 0.27
N SER A 257 -5.52 -16.86 0.02
CA SER A 257 -4.23 -17.51 -0.29
C SER A 257 -3.64 -18.24 0.92
N ALA A 258 -3.78 -17.70 2.13
CA ALA A 258 -3.37 -18.38 3.36
C ALA A 258 -4.18 -19.68 3.55
N ALA A 259 -5.49 -19.62 3.40
CA ALA A 259 -6.35 -20.81 3.51
C ALA A 259 -5.95 -21.93 2.53
N VAL A 260 -5.70 -21.56 1.25
CA VAL A 260 -5.36 -22.54 0.20
C VAL A 260 -3.94 -23.07 0.34
N LEU A 261 -2.96 -22.20 0.67
CA LEU A 261 -1.54 -22.55 0.62
C LEU A 261 -0.98 -23.04 1.96
N THR A 262 -1.59 -22.65 3.09
CA THR A 262 -1.13 -23.04 4.42
C THR A 262 -2.14 -23.88 5.20
N GLY A 263 -3.36 -24.07 4.64
CA GLY A 263 -4.43 -24.81 5.31
C GLY A 263 -5.05 -24.06 6.49
N GLU A 264 -4.88 -22.75 6.57
CA GLU A 264 -5.53 -21.93 7.60
C GLU A 264 -7.07 -22.04 7.50
N PRO A 265 -7.80 -22.05 8.63
CA PRO A 265 -9.24 -22.20 8.61
C PRO A 265 -9.91 -21.03 7.86
N PHE A 266 -10.78 -21.35 6.91
CA PHE A 266 -11.59 -20.39 6.15
C PHE A 266 -13.07 -20.74 6.32
N GLY A 267 -13.68 -20.14 7.32
CA GLY A 267 -15.06 -20.43 7.73
C GLY A 267 -16.08 -19.37 7.27
N LEU A 268 -17.24 -19.38 7.90
CA LEU A 268 -18.31 -18.41 7.63
C LEU A 268 -17.90 -16.97 7.94
N ARG A 269 -17.07 -16.76 8.96
CA ARG A 269 -16.55 -15.44 9.36
C ARG A 269 -15.71 -14.82 8.24
N GLU A 270 -14.72 -15.55 7.76
CA GLU A 270 -13.82 -15.13 6.68
C GLU A 270 -14.59 -14.91 5.38
N THR A 271 -15.51 -15.84 5.05
CA THR A 271 -16.38 -15.72 3.87
C THR A 271 -17.26 -14.46 3.93
N ALA A 272 -17.91 -14.18 5.07
CA ALA A 272 -18.77 -13.01 5.24
C ALA A 272 -17.98 -11.71 5.15
N GLY A 273 -16.81 -11.63 5.81
CA GLY A 273 -15.94 -10.47 5.75
C GLY A 273 -15.39 -10.22 4.34
N CYS A 274 -14.95 -11.25 3.65
CA CYS A 274 -14.51 -11.16 2.25
C CYS A 274 -15.64 -10.70 1.32
N ALA A 275 -16.86 -11.20 1.50
CA ALA A 275 -18.02 -10.76 0.72
C ALA A 275 -18.33 -9.27 0.92
N LEU A 276 -18.22 -8.74 2.14
CA LEU A 276 -18.38 -7.32 2.43
C LEU A 276 -17.30 -6.47 1.73
N ILE A 277 -16.03 -6.89 1.79
CA ILE A 277 -14.91 -6.19 1.13
C ILE A 277 -15.09 -6.18 -0.39
N LEU A 278 -15.39 -7.34 -0.99
CA LEU A 278 -15.64 -7.43 -2.43
C LEU A 278 -16.85 -6.59 -2.83
N GLY A 279 -17.93 -6.61 -2.04
CA GLY A 279 -19.10 -5.75 -2.24
C GLY A 279 -18.75 -4.26 -2.23
N ALA A 280 -17.93 -3.81 -1.29
CA ALA A 280 -17.43 -2.44 -1.23
C ALA A 280 -16.61 -2.07 -2.49
N GLY A 281 -15.69 -2.94 -2.89
CA GLY A 281 -14.88 -2.76 -4.11
C GLY A 281 -15.73 -2.70 -5.38
N LEU A 282 -16.72 -3.59 -5.50
CA LEU A 282 -17.65 -3.59 -6.64
C LEU A 282 -18.52 -2.32 -6.69
N LEU A 283 -19.05 -1.84 -5.56
CA LEU A 283 -19.80 -0.58 -5.48
C LEU A 283 -18.98 0.61 -5.99
N GLU A 284 -17.69 0.66 -5.66
CA GLU A 284 -16.79 1.71 -6.13
C GLU A 284 -16.35 1.50 -7.59
N GLY A 285 -16.11 0.26 -8.01
CA GLY A 285 -15.75 -0.09 -9.38
C GLY A 285 -16.87 0.23 -10.38
N PHE A 286 -18.10 -0.19 -10.13
CA PHE A 286 -19.25 0.12 -10.98
C PHE A 286 -19.56 1.61 -11.05
N ALA A 287 -19.28 2.35 -10.00
CA ALA A 287 -19.43 3.81 -10.00
C ALA A 287 -18.42 4.50 -10.93
N ALA A 288 -17.24 3.92 -11.12
CA ALA A 288 -16.24 4.41 -12.06
C ALA A 288 -16.74 4.30 -13.53
N LEU A 289 -17.46 3.22 -13.82
CA LEU A 289 -17.97 2.95 -15.16
C LEU A 289 -19.14 3.87 -15.55
N ARG A 290 -19.89 4.41 -14.58
CA ARG A 290 -21.13 5.20 -14.81
C ARG A 290 -20.94 6.72 -14.82
N ARG A 291 -19.78 7.26 -14.44
CA ARG A 291 -19.54 8.71 -14.48
C ARG A 291 -19.01 9.10 -15.87
N PRO A 292 -19.69 10.03 -16.59
CA PRO A 292 -19.11 10.65 -17.78
C PRO A 292 -17.82 11.39 -17.38
N ALA A 293 -16.83 11.42 -18.29
CA ALA A 293 -15.62 12.20 -18.10
C ALA A 293 -16.00 13.65 -17.79
N PRO A 294 -15.31 14.35 -16.86
CA PRO A 294 -15.46 15.78 -16.74
C PRO A 294 -15.14 16.39 -18.10
N ALA A 295 -16.04 17.25 -18.59
CA ALA A 295 -15.77 18.09 -19.72
C ALA A 295 -14.55 18.96 -19.37
N VAL A 296 -13.48 18.83 -20.16
CA VAL A 296 -12.28 19.67 -20.11
C VAL A 296 -12.59 20.98 -20.81
#